data_a147149f427f64b35efb65c668e6ff26
#
_entry.id   a147149f427f64b35efb65c668e6ff26
#
_cell.length_a   1.000
_cell.length_b   1.000
_cell.length_c   1.000
_cell.angle_alpha   90.00
_cell.angle_beta   90.00
_cell.angle_gamma   90.00
#
_symmetry.space_group_name_H-M   'P 1'
#
loop_
_entity.id
_entity.type
_entity.pdbx_description
1 polymer ?
#
loop_
_entity_poly.entity_id
_entity_poly.type
_entity_poly.pdbx_seq_one_letter_code
_entity_poly.pdbx_strand_id
1 'polypeptide(L)'
;MKTSHSGYPHLGKSATSALLAALNGLSAASWPESDLLGPSTFNIGTLEGGEKHNIVAPSAKALCEVRMVADLPGIKAKVADIISRHPDIELNWVFEYPEALLEWEIDGFEAAPVAFGTDVPRLRDEFCGRRVLYGPGSILVAHGPDEFIRVPELIDSIAGYKKLVLHFLS
;
A
#
# COMPACT_ATOMS: atom_id res chain seq x y z
N MET A 1 25.82 -9.58 1.73
CA MET A 1 26.47 -9.73 3.06
C MET A 1 27.48 -10.87 3.06
N LYS A 2 28.13 -11.20 4.21
CA LYS A 2 29.15 -12.25 4.28
C LYS A 2 28.55 -13.55 4.81
N THR A 3 28.64 -14.63 4.04
CA THR A 3 28.18 -15.96 4.44
C THR A 3 29.19 -16.68 5.36
N SER A 4 28.69 -17.58 6.19
CA SER A 4 29.50 -18.51 7.01
C SER A 4 28.66 -19.72 7.38
N HIS A 5 29.29 -20.74 7.95
CA HIS A 5 28.56 -21.87 8.55
C HIS A 5 27.79 -21.40 9.78
N SER A 6 26.54 -21.87 9.95
CA SER A 6 25.63 -21.42 11.03
C SER A 6 26.18 -21.69 12.44
N GLY A 7 27.05 -22.67 12.62
CA GLY A 7 27.77 -22.92 13.89
C GLY A 7 28.84 -21.89 14.23
N TYR A 8 29.21 -21.04 13.28
CA TYR A 8 30.23 -19.98 13.44
C TYR A 8 29.69 -18.65 12.94
N PRO A 9 28.53 -18.15 13.48
CA PRO A 9 27.84 -16.99 12.96
C PRO A 9 28.65 -15.69 13.05
N HIS A 10 29.62 -15.63 13.99
CA HIS A 10 30.52 -14.50 14.17
C HIS A 10 31.50 -14.28 13.00
N LEU A 11 31.67 -15.27 12.11
CA LEU A 11 32.50 -15.17 10.90
C LEU A 11 31.73 -14.64 9.71
N GLY A 12 30.39 -14.55 9.81
CA GLY A 12 29.49 -14.07 8.78
C GLY A 12 28.69 -12.83 9.22
N LYS A 13 27.81 -12.37 8.33
CA LYS A 13 26.81 -11.32 8.60
C LYS A 13 25.49 -11.69 7.92
N SER A 14 24.46 -11.97 8.71
CA SER A 14 23.18 -12.45 8.22
C SER A 14 22.34 -11.33 7.58
N ALA A 15 22.03 -11.49 6.30
CA ALA A 15 21.15 -10.58 5.59
C ALA A 15 19.70 -10.65 6.11
N THR A 16 19.23 -11.87 6.43
CA THR A 16 17.87 -12.06 6.96
C THR A 16 17.71 -11.40 8.32
N SER A 17 18.70 -11.53 9.22
CA SER A 17 18.64 -10.91 10.54
C SER A 17 18.66 -9.38 10.44
N ALA A 18 19.50 -8.82 9.56
CA ALA A 18 19.54 -7.37 9.34
C ALA A 18 18.22 -6.86 8.76
N LEU A 19 17.66 -7.55 7.76
CA LEU A 19 16.38 -7.16 7.16
C LEU A 19 15.23 -7.24 8.17
N LEU A 20 15.14 -8.31 8.96
CA LEU A 20 14.13 -8.45 10.01
C LEU A 20 14.19 -7.33 11.04
N ALA A 21 15.39 -6.89 11.45
CA ALA A 21 15.54 -5.76 12.36
C ALA A 21 14.98 -4.46 11.77
N ALA A 22 15.26 -4.19 10.50
CA ALA A 22 14.71 -3.02 9.79
C ALA A 22 13.18 -3.11 9.65
N LEU A 23 12.66 -4.26 9.25
CA LEU A 23 11.22 -4.49 9.10
C LEU A 23 10.46 -4.35 10.43
N ASN A 24 11.05 -4.80 11.54
CA ASN A 24 10.47 -4.59 12.87
C ASN A 24 10.39 -3.10 13.22
N GLY A 25 11.40 -2.31 12.86
CA GLY A 25 11.38 -0.86 13.04
C GLY A 25 10.27 -0.18 12.24
N LEU A 26 10.07 -0.60 10.98
CA LEU A 26 8.99 -0.10 10.13
C LEU A 26 7.61 -0.51 10.65
N SER A 27 7.46 -1.76 11.08
CA SER A 27 6.19 -2.28 11.61
C SER A 27 5.77 -1.64 12.94
N ALA A 28 6.74 -1.21 13.74
CA ALA A 28 6.50 -0.54 15.03
C ALA A 28 6.32 0.98 14.88
N ALA A 29 6.55 1.54 13.69
CA ALA A 29 6.45 2.97 13.47
C ALA A 29 4.99 3.45 13.51
N SER A 30 4.77 4.66 14.05
CA SER A 30 3.51 5.37 13.91
C SER A 30 3.47 6.04 12.54
N TRP A 31 2.41 5.84 11.80
CA TRP A 31 2.19 6.43 10.50
C TRP A 31 1.23 7.62 10.58
N PRO A 32 1.30 8.60 9.66
CA PRO A 32 0.35 9.70 9.61
C PRO A 32 -1.09 9.21 9.50
N GLU A 33 -2.01 9.97 10.08
CA GLU A 33 -3.45 9.76 9.97
C GLU A 33 -4.14 11.03 9.48
N SER A 34 -5.33 10.86 8.95
CA SER A 34 -6.21 11.93 8.46
C SER A 34 -7.57 11.77 9.10
N ASP A 35 -8.17 12.87 9.55
CA ASP A 35 -9.53 12.86 10.09
C ASP A 35 -10.55 12.35 9.06
N LEU A 36 -10.32 12.62 7.78
CA LEU A 36 -11.20 12.20 6.69
C LEU A 36 -10.92 10.76 6.23
N LEU A 37 -9.64 10.39 6.05
CA LEU A 37 -9.25 9.14 5.40
C LEU A 37 -8.83 8.03 6.38
N GLY A 38 -8.77 8.36 7.69
CA GLY A 38 -8.33 7.43 8.73
C GLY A 38 -6.80 7.28 8.80
N PRO A 39 -6.28 6.16 9.35
CA PRO A 39 -4.85 5.93 9.52
C PRO A 39 -4.18 5.41 8.25
N SER A 40 -2.93 5.82 8.02
CA SER A 40 -2.04 5.13 7.09
C SER A 40 -1.67 3.76 7.64
N THR A 41 -1.47 2.78 6.76
CA THR A 41 -1.12 1.41 7.15
C THR A 41 0.19 0.97 6.50
N PHE A 42 0.93 0.08 7.18
CA PHE A 42 2.15 -0.54 6.69
C PHE A 42 1.94 -2.03 6.49
N ASN A 43 2.40 -2.56 5.37
CA ASN A 43 2.32 -3.97 5.05
C ASN A 43 3.66 -4.49 4.49
N ILE A 44 4.07 -5.67 4.94
CA ILE A 44 5.15 -6.45 4.34
C ILE A 44 4.51 -7.42 3.35
N GLY A 45 4.52 -7.09 2.06
CA GLY A 45 3.86 -7.87 1.01
C GLY A 45 4.62 -9.14 0.65
N THR A 46 5.97 -9.04 0.54
CA THR A 46 6.82 -10.20 0.32
C THR A 46 8.07 -10.14 1.19
N LEU A 47 8.57 -11.31 1.59
CA LEU A 47 9.81 -11.46 2.33
C LEU A 47 10.53 -12.70 1.82
N GLU A 48 11.74 -12.52 1.32
CA GLU A 48 12.57 -13.58 0.79
C GLU A 48 13.99 -13.48 1.35
N GLY A 49 14.66 -14.60 1.59
CA GLY A 49 16.04 -14.58 2.02
C GLY A 49 16.57 -15.93 2.49
N GLY A 50 17.90 -16.02 2.51
CA GLY A 50 18.62 -17.23 2.86
C GLY A 50 18.68 -18.26 1.72
N GLU A 51 19.44 -19.32 1.93
CA GLU A 51 19.62 -20.42 1.00
C GLU A 51 19.35 -21.77 1.65
N LYS A 52 19.96 -21.98 2.83
CA LYS A 52 19.86 -23.23 3.62
C LYS A 52 19.89 -22.91 5.11
N HIS A 53 19.32 -23.78 5.91
CA HIS A 53 19.21 -23.63 7.37
C HIS A 53 20.58 -23.60 8.09
N ASN A 54 21.61 -24.16 7.51
CA ASN A 54 22.96 -24.26 8.09
C ASN A 54 23.96 -23.24 7.53
N ILE A 55 23.48 -22.21 6.80
CA ILE A 55 24.30 -21.15 6.24
C ILE A 55 23.79 -19.81 6.74
N VAL A 56 24.71 -18.93 7.16
CA VAL A 56 24.39 -17.52 7.43
C VAL A 56 23.98 -16.85 6.12
N ALA A 57 22.75 -16.32 6.06
CA ALA A 57 22.12 -15.84 4.85
C ALA A 57 22.91 -14.71 4.16
N PRO A 58 23.32 -14.89 2.89
CA PRO A 58 24.09 -13.88 2.15
C PRO A 58 23.24 -12.73 1.64
N SER A 59 21.95 -12.97 1.37
CA SER A 59 21.03 -12.02 0.81
C SER A 59 19.63 -12.18 1.40
N ALA A 60 18.88 -11.09 1.42
CA ALA A 60 17.47 -11.06 1.75
C ALA A 60 16.83 -9.82 1.10
N LYS A 61 15.56 -9.88 0.78
CA LYS A 61 14.76 -8.75 0.24
C LYS A 61 13.35 -8.81 0.77
N ALA A 62 12.71 -7.65 0.84
CA ALA A 62 11.30 -7.51 1.13
C ALA A 62 10.69 -6.45 0.21
N LEU A 63 9.44 -6.64 -0.16
CA LEU A 63 8.62 -5.62 -0.77
C LEU A 63 7.57 -5.20 0.24
N CYS A 64 7.59 -3.92 0.59
CA CYS A 64 6.69 -3.32 1.58
C CYS A 64 5.85 -2.24 0.94
N GLU A 65 4.68 -1.98 1.51
CA GLU A 65 3.79 -0.91 1.11
C GLU A 65 3.38 -0.08 2.33
N VAL A 66 3.40 1.23 2.19
CA VAL A 66 2.69 2.15 3.07
C VAL A 66 1.49 2.67 2.31
N ARG A 67 0.27 2.30 2.74
CA ARG A 67 -0.95 2.93 2.25
C ARG A 67 -1.13 4.24 2.98
N MET A 68 -0.71 5.30 2.32
CA MET A 68 -0.68 6.63 2.88
C MET A 68 -2.02 7.35 2.70
N VAL A 69 -2.35 8.19 3.67
CA VAL A 69 -3.54 9.06 3.65
C VAL A 69 -3.16 10.54 3.71
N ALA A 70 -1.91 10.85 4.04
CA ALA A 70 -1.37 12.21 4.11
C ALA A 70 0.16 12.18 4.17
N ASP A 71 0.80 13.32 3.91
CA ASP A 71 2.22 13.60 4.18
C ASP A 71 3.22 12.60 3.56
N LEU A 72 3.16 12.39 2.26
CA LEU A 72 4.14 11.57 1.54
C LEU A 72 5.61 11.96 1.86
N PRO A 73 6.00 13.24 1.90
CA PRO A 73 7.35 13.63 2.28
C PRO A 73 7.74 13.16 3.69
N GLY A 74 6.86 13.32 4.67
CA GLY A 74 7.10 12.88 6.05
C GLY A 74 7.20 11.36 6.18
N ILE A 75 6.38 10.60 5.45
CA ILE A 75 6.48 9.14 5.36
C ILE A 75 7.84 8.73 4.79
N LYS A 76 8.27 9.34 3.69
CA LYS A 76 9.58 9.06 3.07
C LYS A 76 10.74 9.37 4.02
N ALA A 77 10.68 10.51 4.71
CA ALA A 77 11.69 10.89 5.69
C ALA A 77 11.75 9.90 6.86
N LYS A 78 10.60 9.45 7.36
CA LYS A 78 10.51 8.46 8.44
C LYS A 78 11.06 7.09 8.04
N VAL A 79 10.70 6.61 6.84
CA VAL A 79 11.26 5.36 6.30
C VAL A 79 12.77 5.48 6.17
N ALA A 80 13.27 6.56 5.58
CA ALA A 80 14.70 6.80 5.41
C ALA A 80 15.45 6.88 6.76
N ASP A 81 14.88 7.53 7.78
CA ASP A 81 15.46 7.58 9.14
C ASP A 81 15.55 6.18 9.75
N ILE A 82 14.50 5.38 9.68
CA ILE A 82 14.51 4.01 10.20
C ILE A 82 15.57 3.18 9.49
N ILE A 83 15.61 3.21 8.15
CA ILE A 83 16.56 2.42 7.35
C ILE A 83 17.99 2.90 7.55
N SER A 84 18.24 4.18 7.79
CA SER A 84 19.59 4.72 8.05
C SER A 84 20.30 4.08 9.24
N ARG A 85 19.56 3.51 10.18
CA ARG A 85 20.07 2.78 11.34
C ARG A 85 20.54 1.36 10.98
N HIS A 86 20.32 0.94 9.75
CA HIS A 86 20.63 -0.37 9.19
C HIS A 86 21.53 -0.23 7.95
N PRO A 87 22.83 0.05 8.11
CA PRO A 87 23.73 0.46 7.02
C PRO A 87 23.93 -0.59 5.93
N ASP A 88 23.50 -1.82 6.16
CA ASP A 88 23.55 -2.90 5.17
C ASP A 88 22.27 -3.06 4.35
N ILE A 89 21.27 -2.25 4.61
CA ILE A 89 19.98 -2.27 3.89
C ILE A 89 20.01 -1.19 2.82
N GLU A 90 19.71 -1.56 1.61
CA GLU A 90 19.44 -0.65 0.49
C GLU A 90 17.94 -0.42 0.39
N LEU A 91 17.54 0.86 0.32
CA LEU A 91 16.15 1.28 0.16
C LEU A 91 15.91 1.72 -1.29
N ASN A 92 14.96 1.07 -1.95
CA ASN A 92 14.54 1.42 -3.30
C ASN A 92 13.04 1.75 -3.31
N TRP A 93 12.69 2.94 -3.81
CA TRP A 93 11.30 3.33 -4.05
C TRP A 93 10.84 2.78 -5.40
N VAL A 94 9.81 1.92 -5.39
CA VAL A 94 9.33 1.24 -6.60
C VAL A 94 8.28 2.09 -7.32
N PHE A 95 7.33 2.65 -6.56
CA PHE A 95 6.33 3.58 -7.05
C PHE A 95 5.80 4.43 -5.89
N GLU A 96 5.22 5.57 -6.22
CA GLU A 96 4.65 6.52 -5.29
C GLU A 96 3.36 7.08 -5.89
N TYR A 97 2.31 7.11 -5.09
CA TYR A 97 1.05 7.76 -5.43
C TYR A 97 0.62 8.63 -4.26
N PRO A 98 0.41 9.93 -4.47
CA PRO A 98 -0.20 10.78 -3.46
C PRO A 98 -1.65 10.37 -3.22
N GLU A 99 -2.21 10.84 -2.12
CA GLU A 99 -3.64 10.78 -1.86
C GLU A 99 -4.42 11.45 -3.00
N ALA A 100 -5.55 10.86 -3.37
CA ALA A 100 -6.44 11.42 -4.38
C ALA A 100 -7.76 11.83 -3.74
N LEU A 101 -8.06 13.13 -3.77
CA LEU A 101 -9.38 13.63 -3.39
C LEU A 101 -10.33 13.49 -4.58
N LEU A 102 -11.43 12.80 -4.31
CA LEU A 102 -12.50 12.55 -5.27
C LEU A 102 -13.73 13.34 -4.86
N GLU A 103 -14.66 13.53 -5.76
CA GLU A 103 -15.94 14.12 -5.43
C GLU A 103 -16.77 13.10 -4.64
N TRP A 104 -17.28 13.51 -3.47
CA TRP A 104 -18.03 12.61 -2.58
C TRP A 104 -19.42 13.15 -2.20
N GLU A 105 -19.66 14.46 -2.31
CA GLU A 105 -20.95 15.07 -2.02
C GLU A 105 -21.88 15.03 -3.23
N ILE A 106 -22.33 13.82 -3.60
CA ILE A 106 -23.23 13.63 -4.73
C ILE A 106 -24.59 13.16 -4.21
N ASP A 107 -25.63 13.93 -4.52
CA ASP A 107 -26.98 13.65 -4.03
C ASP A 107 -27.45 12.23 -4.35
N GLY A 108 -27.94 11.54 -3.30
CA GLY A 108 -28.43 10.17 -3.37
C GLY A 108 -27.32 9.09 -3.50
N PHE A 109 -26.09 9.41 -3.12
CA PHE A 109 -25.01 8.44 -2.89
C PHE A 109 -24.47 8.57 -1.47
N GLU A 110 -24.21 7.43 -0.85
CA GLU A 110 -23.41 7.37 0.37
C GLU A 110 -21.93 7.31 -0.01
N ALA A 111 -21.12 8.11 0.66
CA ALA A 111 -19.69 8.17 0.42
C ALA A 111 -18.89 7.68 1.63
N ALA A 112 -17.78 7.03 1.37
CA ALA A 112 -16.82 6.60 2.39
C ALA A 112 -15.39 6.71 1.86
N PRO A 113 -14.41 6.99 2.73
CA PRO A 113 -13.01 6.90 2.35
C PRO A 113 -12.65 5.44 2.04
N VAL A 114 -11.75 5.25 1.08
CA VAL A 114 -11.28 3.93 0.67
C VAL A 114 -9.76 3.83 0.82
N ALA A 115 -9.27 2.69 1.33
CA ALA A 115 -7.86 2.43 1.59
C ALA A 115 -7.22 1.55 0.51
N PHE A 116 -7.64 1.71 -0.75
CA PHE A 116 -7.06 0.95 -1.87
C PHE A 116 -6.71 1.88 -3.05
N GLY A 117 -5.72 1.43 -3.84
CA GLY A 117 -5.30 2.16 -5.03
C GLY A 117 -6.28 1.98 -6.20
N THR A 118 -6.40 3.02 -7.01
CA THR A 118 -7.19 3.02 -8.26
C THR A 118 -6.37 3.66 -9.37
N ASP A 119 -6.88 3.62 -10.61
CA ASP A 119 -6.25 4.30 -11.73
C ASP A 119 -6.55 5.81 -11.78
N VAL A 120 -7.46 6.30 -10.92
CA VAL A 120 -7.86 7.72 -10.91
C VAL A 120 -6.68 8.69 -10.76
N PRO A 121 -5.66 8.47 -9.88
CA PRO A 121 -4.51 9.34 -9.79
C PRO A 121 -3.63 9.37 -11.05
N ARG A 122 -3.79 8.39 -11.96
CA ARG A 122 -3.05 8.31 -13.23
C ARG A 122 -3.75 9.02 -14.38
N LEU A 123 -5.00 9.41 -14.20
CA LEU A 123 -5.74 10.16 -15.20
C LEU A 123 -5.15 11.56 -15.30
N ARG A 124 -4.89 12.01 -16.52
CA ARG A 124 -4.37 13.35 -16.78
C ARG A 124 -5.43 14.40 -16.45
N ASP A 125 -5.02 15.48 -15.78
CA ASP A 125 -5.93 16.57 -15.38
C ASP A 125 -6.66 17.21 -16.57
N GLU A 126 -6.04 17.23 -17.75
CA GLU A 126 -6.63 17.74 -18.99
C GLU A 126 -7.88 16.96 -19.45
N PHE A 127 -8.05 15.70 -18.98
CA PHE A 127 -9.19 14.85 -19.32
C PHE A 127 -10.21 14.71 -18.19
N CYS A 128 -9.91 15.23 -16.99
CA CYS A 128 -10.68 14.92 -15.79
C CYS A 128 -10.80 16.13 -14.87
N GLY A 129 -11.81 16.97 -15.10
CA GLY A 129 -12.15 18.05 -14.15
C GLY A 129 -12.64 17.50 -12.82
N ARG A 130 -13.79 16.82 -12.84
CA ARG A 130 -14.44 16.22 -11.68
C ARG A 130 -14.25 14.70 -11.73
N ARG A 131 -13.95 14.09 -10.58
CA ARG A 131 -13.62 12.65 -10.48
C ARG A 131 -14.41 12.01 -9.38
N VAL A 132 -14.95 10.82 -9.63
CA VAL A 132 -15.66 10.00 -8.65
C VAL A 132 -15.18 8.56 -8.77
N LEU A 133 -15.14 7.85 -7.66
CA LEU A 133 -14.98 6.40 -7.64
C LEU A 133 -16.35 5.80 -7.29
N TYR A 134 -16.88 4.97 -8.18
CA TYR A 134 -18.14 4.28 -7.99
C TYR A 134 -18.10 2.90 -8.62
N GLY A 135 -18.70 1.94 -7.96
CA GLY A 135 -18.90 0.59 -8.50
C GLY A 135 -19.69 -0.28 -7.53
N PRO A 136 -20.32 -1.35 -8.05
CA PRO A 136 -21.02 -2.32 -7.23
C PRO A 136 -20.09 -3.28 -6.53
N GLY A 137 -20.55 -3.94 -5.46
CA GLY A 137 -19.80 -4.91 -4.69
C GLY A 137 -18.95 -4.29 -3.57
N SER A 138 -18.01 -5.07 -3.06
CA SER A 138 -17.17 -4.67 -1.92
C SER A 138 -15.72 -5.06 -2.15
N ILE A 139 -14.80 -4.12 -1.89
CA ILE A 139 -13.35 -4.39 -1.90
C ILE A 139 -12.93 -5.44 -0.85
N LEU A 140 -13.75 -5.66 0.17
CA LEU A 140 -13.44 -6.60 1.26
C LEU A 140 -13.42 -8.07 0.81
N VAL A 141 -14.01 -8.37 -0.35
CA VAL A 141 -13.99 -9.73 -0.93
C VAL A 141 -13.00 -9.85 -2.10
N ALA A 142 -12.36 -8.75 -2.48
CA ALA A 142 -11.37 -8.74 -3.57
C ALA A 142 -10.07 -9.46 -3.17
N HIS A 143 -9.34 -9.94 -4.18
CA HIS A 143 -8.06 -10.66 -4.05
C HIS A 143 -8.15 -12.02 -3.33
N GLY A 144 -9.36 -12.49 -3.05
CA GLY A 144 -9.58 -13.80 -2.46
C GLY A 144 -9.99 -14.86 -3.49
N PRO A 145 -9.86 -16.15 -3.18
CA PRO A 145 -10.31 -17.24 -4.08
C PRO A 145 -11.82 -17.21 -4.32
N ASP A 146 -12.58 -16.64 -3.41
CA ASP A 146 -14.04 -16.54 -3.44
C ASP A 146 -14.50 -15.11 -3.73
N GLU A 147 -13.76 -14.34 -4.53
CA GLU A 147 -14.16 -12.99 -4.95
C GLU A 147 -15.46 -13.07 -5.74
N PHE A 148 -16.44 -12.26 -5.38
CA PHE A 148 -17.75 -12.26 -6.01
C PHE A 148 -18.41 -10.89 -5.99
N ILE A 149 -19.41 -10.74 -6.85
CA ILE A 149 -20.41 -9.67 -6.80
C ILE A 149 -21.82 -10.29 -6.86
N ARG A 150 -22.74 -9.74 -6.10
CA ARG A 150 -24.14 -10.18 -6.16
C ARG A 150 -24.82 -9.60 -7.39
N VAL A 151 -25.57 -10.43 -8.13
CA VAL A 151 -26.28 -10.02 -9.35
C VAL A 151 -27.22 -8.82 -9.13
N PRO A 152 -28.01 -8.73 -8.04
CA PRO A 152 -28.81 -7.53 -7.77
C PRO A 152 -27.97 -6.26 -7.67
N GLU A 153 -26.84 -6.27 -6.98
CA GLU A 153 -25.95 -5.11 -6.86
C GLU A 153 -25.40 -4.66 -8.21
N LEU A 154 -25.08 -5.62 -9.08
CA LEU A 154 -24.65 -5.34 -10.44
C LEU A 154 -25.75 -4.66 -11.27
N ILE A 155 -26.99 -5.12 -11.14
CA ILE A 155 -28.16 -4.53 -11.83
C ILE A 155 -28.45 -3.14 -11.29
N ASP A 156 -28.47 -2.95 -9.97
CA ASP A 156 -28.76 -1.68 -9.32
C ASP A 156 -27.71 -0.62 -9.65
N SER A 157 -26.45 -1.01 -9.88
CA SER A 157 -25.39 -0.09 -10.28
C SER A 157 -25.66 0.64 -11.59
N ILE A 158 -26.45 0.07 -12.49
CA ILE A 158 -26.85 0.72 -13.76
C ILE A 158 -27.59 2.04 -13.49
N ALA A 159 -28.49 2.05 -12.50
CA ALA A 159 -29.21 3.28 -12.11
C ALA A 159 -28.24 4.31 -11.50
N GLY A 160 -27.29 3.86 -10.69
CA GLY A 160 -26.23 4.70 -10.15
C GLY A 160 -25.36 5.34 -11.23
N TYR A 161 -24.86 4.57 -12.19
CA TYR A 161 -24.11 5.11 -13.32
C TYR A 161 -24.89 6.15 -14.12
N LYS A 162 -26.17 5.90 -14.41
CA LYS A 162 -27.03 6.88 -15.10
C LYS A 162 -27.13 8.19 -14.32
N LYS A 163 -27.29 8.10 -12.98
CA LYS A 163 -27.39 9.27 -12.10
C LYS A 163 -26.09 10.07 -12.10
N LEU A 164 -24.94 9.40 -12.00
CA LEU A 164 -23.62 10.03 -12.07
C LEU A 164 -23.38 10.72 -13.43
N VAL A 165 -23.71 10.07 -14.54
CA VAL A 165 -23.59 10.68 -15.87
C VAL A 165 -24.42 11.97 -15.96
N LEU A 166 -25.66 11.96 -15.48
CA LEU A 166 -26.50 13.16 -15.47
C LEU A 166 -25.94 14.27 -14.57
N HIS A 167 -25.40 13.88 -13.39
CA HIS A 167 -24.77 14.82 -12.46
C HIS A 167 -23.53 15.51 -13.08
N PHE A 168 -22.74 14.81 -13.86
CA PHE A 168 -21.54 15.36 -14.48
C PHE A 168 -21.82 16.11 -15.80
N LEU A 169 -22.97 15.93 -16.41
CA LEU A 169 -23.38 16.63 -17.63
C LEU A 169 -24.22 17.89 -17.36
N SER A 170 -24.66 18.09 -16.11
CA SER A 170 -25.40 19.28 -15.68
C SER A 170 -24.45 20.38 -15.23
#